data_6fd5b75bf992b79c46ca08ce54da83a7
#
_entry.id   6fd5b75bf992b79c46ca08ce54da83a7
#
_cell.length_a   1.000
_cell.length_b   1.000
_cell.length_c   1.000
_cell.angle_alpha   90.00
_cell.angle_beta   90.00
_cell.angle_gamma   90.00
#
_symmetry.space_group_name_H-M   'P 1'
#
loop_
_entity.id
_entity.type
_entity.pdbx_description
1 polymer ?
#
loop_
_entity_poly.entity_id
_entity_poly.type
_entity_poly.pdbx_seq_one_letter_code
_entity_poly.pdbx_strand_id
1 'polypeptide(L)'
;MGIKVRDVTDKDVVSRKLTTGINGVVILEIKSEGALSDSPIEVGNIIIGLQNEKVKNVSDLESKLKKLKKSKNTSVLLTIIDSQNRSRFVGVKIK
;
A
#
# COMPACT_ATOMS: atom_id res chain seq x y z
N MET A 1 -6.81 7.93 -2.35
CA MET A 1 -5.58 7.82 -3.14
C MET A 1 -5.94 7.35 -4.55
N GLY A 2 -5.26 7.78 -5.55
CA GLY A 2 -5.57 7.41 -6.94
C GLY A 2 -5.00 6.05 -7.36
N ILE A 3 -5.27 5.00 -6.59
CA ILE A 3 -4.80 3.64 -6.92
C ILE A 3 -5.93 2.63 -6.77
N LYS A 4 -5.80 1.54 -7.50
CA LYS A 4 -6.63 0.35 -7.31
C LYS A 4 -5.79 -0.71 -6.62
N VAL A 5 -6.37 -1.35 -5.63
CA VAL A 5 -5.70 -2.37 -4.83
C VAL A 5 -6.61 -3.57 -4.61
N ARG A 6 -5.99 -4.70 -4.29
CA ARG A 6 -6.71 -5.91 -3.86
C ARG A 6 -5.99 -6.55 -2.68
N ASP A 7 -6.68 -7.40 -1.96
CA ASP A 7 -6.07 -8.11 -0.83
C ASP A 7 -4.97 -9.05 -1.32
N VAL A 8 -3.92 -9.20 -0.49
CA VAL A 8 -2.91 -10.23 -0.71
C VAL A 8 -3.56 -11.58 -0.45
N THR A 9 -3.33 -12.55 -1.34
CA THR A 9 -3.87 -13.90 -1.23
C THR A 9 -2.76 -14.92 -0.98
N ASP A 10 -3.15 -16.16 -0.65
CA ASP A 10 -2.18 -17.25 -0.50
C ASP A 10 -1.43 -17.50 -1.80
N LYS A 11 -2.07 -17.29 -2.95
CA LYS A 11 -1.40 -17.40 -4.25
C LYS A 11 -0.27 -16.38 -4.38
N ASP A 12 -0.47 -15.17 -3.90
CA ASP A 12 0.57 -14.15 -3.94
C ASP A 12 1.75 -14.55 -3.08
N VAL A 13 1.49 -15.09 -1.90
CA VAL A 13 2.53 -15.56 -0.98
C VAL A 13 3.38 -16.62 -1.66
N VAL A 14 2.74 -17.61 -2.29
CA VAL A 14 3.44 -18.71 -2.95
C VAL A 14 4.17 -18.24 -4.21
N SER A 15 3.47 -17.52 -5.09
CA SER A 15 4.04 -17.14 -6.39
C SER A 15 5.16 -16.11 -6.27
N ARG A 16 5.13 -15.27 -5.25
CA ARG A 16 6.14 -14.24 -5.02
C ARG A 16 7.15 -14.63 -3.94
N LYS A 17 7.05 -15.84 -3.41
CA LYS A 17 7.93 -16.34 -2.34
C LYS A 17 7.98 -15.41 -1.14
N LEU A 18 6.82 -14.88 -0.75
CA LEU A 18 6.70 -14.00 0.40
C LEU A 18 6.77 -14.79 1.70
N THR A 19 7.08 -14.09 2.79
CA THR A 19 7.04 -14.68 4.12
C THR A 19 5.61 -15.11 4.46
N THR A 20 5.45 -16.32 4.99
CA THR A 20 4.15 -16.83 5.43
C THR A 20 3.52 -15.87 6.44
N GLY A 21 2.23 -15.62 6.28
CA GLY A 21 1.48 -14.74 7.19
C GLY A 21 1.52 -13.28 6.83
N ILE A 22 2.11 -12.90 5.69
CA ILE A 22 2.07 -11.52 5.22
C ILE A 22 0.64 -11.16 4.83
N ASN A 23 0.16 -10.06 5.37
CA ASN A 23 -1.11 -9.46 5.02
C ASN A 23 -0.85 -8.09 4.41
N GLY A 24 -1.78 -7.61 3.60
CA GLY A 24 -1.68 -6.30 2.99
C GLY A 24 -2.50 -6.22 1.72
N VAL A 25 -2.17 -5.26 0.87
CA VAL A 25 -2.87 -5.05 -0.40
C VAL A 25 -1.86 -4.92 -1.54
N VAL A 26 -2.23 -5.47 -2.70
CA VAL A 26 -1.41 -5.40 -3.91
C VAL A 26 -1.90 -4.24 -4.76
N ILE A 27 -0.98 -3.42 -5.26
CA ILE A 27 -1.33 -2.30 -6.13
C ILE A 27 -1.57 -2.84 -7.54
N LEU A 28 -2.81 -2.69 -8.03
CA LEU A 28 -3.21 -3.13 -9.37
C LEU A 28 -3.05 -2.03 -10.41
N GLU A 29 -3.31 -0.79 -10.02
CA GLU A 29 -3.28 0.35 -10.93
C GLU A 29 -2.97 1.63 -10.17
N ILE A 30 -2.19 2.51 -10.78
CA ILE A 30 -1.91 3.84 -10.25
C ILE A 30 -2.46 4.83 -11.26
N LYS A 31 -3.44 5.63 -10.86
CA LYS A 31 -4.05 6.63 -11.75
C LYS A 31 -3.08 7.79 -11.94
N SER A 32 -2.93 8.22 -13.20
CA SER A 32 -2.00 9.30 -13.55
C SER A 32 -2.34 10.64 -12.90
N GLU A 33 -3.61 10.83 -12.54
CA GLU A 33 -4.08 12.06 -11.89
C GLU A 33 -4.17 11.93 -10.37
N GLY A 34 -3.83 10.77 -9.83
CA GLY A 34 -3.89 10.51 -8.40
C GLY A 34 -2.72 11.11 -7.64
N ALA A 35 -2.88 11.29 -6.33
CA ALA A 35 -1.83 11.83 -5.47
C ALA A 35 -0.57 10.97 -5.47
N LEU A 36 -0.69 9.70 -5.82
CA LEU A 36 0.44 8.75 -5.82
C LEU A 36 1.13 8.62 -7.17
N SER A 37 0.68 9.36 -8.21
CA SER A 37 1.26 9.24 -9.55
C SER A 37 2.76 9.58 -9.59
N ASP A 38 3.21 10.49 -8.74
CA ASP A 38 4.61 10.92 -8.67
C ASP A 38 5.38 10.23 -7.55
N SER A 39 4.79 9.25 -6.90
CA SER A 39 5.41 8.55 -5.79
C SER A 39 6.30 7.41 -6.29
N PRO A 40 7.33 6.99 -5.51
CA PRO A 40 8.20 5.88 -5.91
C PRO A 40 7.57 4.50 -5.69
N ILE A 41 6.26 4.40 -5.89
CA ILE A 41 5.54 3.12 -5.85
C ILE A 41 5.18 2.69 -7.25
N GLU A 42 5.04 1.39 -7.45
CA GLU A 42 4.76 0.81 -8.76
C GLU A 42 3.65 -0.23 -8.66
N VAL A 43 3.00 -0.50 -9.79
CA VAL A 43 2.05 -1.60 -9.90
C VAL A 43 2.75 -2.90 -9.51
N GLY A 44 2.09 -3.72 -8.70
CA GLY A 44 2.65 -4.96 -8.19
C GLY A 44 3.30 -4.83 -6.81
N ASN A 45 3.54 -3.62 -6.33
CA ASN A 45 4.02 -3.43 -4.97
C ASN A 45 2.92 -3.81 -3.98
N ILE A 46 3.31 -4.29 -2.81
CA ILE A 46 2.38 -4.68 -1.75
C ILE A 46 2.48 -3.69 -0.61
N ILE A 47 1.35 -3.09 -0.24
CA ILE A 47 1.29 -2.19 0.92
C ILE A 47 1.01 -3.05 2.14
N ILE A 48 1.95 -3.09 3.09
CA ILE A 48 1.82 -3.89 4.31
C ILE A 48 1.67 -3.04 5.56
N GLY A 49 1.87 -1.73 5.46
CA GLY A 49 1.76 -0.83 6.59
C GLY A 49 1.45 0.59 6.16
N LEU A 50 0.87 1.35 7.08
CA LEU A 50 0.51 2.75 6.91
C LEU A 50 0.75 3.45 8.24
N GLN A 51 1.64 4.45 8.26
CA GLN A 51 1.99 5.20 9.48
C GLN A 51 2.43 4.27 10.61
N ASN A 52 3.26 3.28 10.30
CA ASN A 52 3.77 2.28 11.25
C ASN A 52 2.70 1.32 11.80
N GLU A 53 1.51 1.32 11.23
CA GLU A 53 0.45 0.37 11.58
C GLU A 53 0.30 -0.66 10.48
N LYS A 54 0.05 -1.91 10.83
CA LYS A 54 -0.13 -2.98 9.85
C LYS A 54 -1.43 -2.77 9.08
N VAL A 55 -1.36 -2.97 7.76
CA VAL A 55 -2.54 -2.98 6.89
C VAL A 55 -2.87 -4.44 6.60
N LYS A 56 -4.05 -4.89 7.01
CA LYS A 56 -4.46 -6.29 6.87
C LYS A 56 -5.11 -6.58 5.52
N ASN A 57 -5.89 -5.63 5.01
CA ASN A 57 -6.65 -5.81 3.77
C ASN A 57 -7.07 -4.43 3.25
N VAL A 58 -7.82 -4.44 2.13
CA VAL A 58 -8.31 -3.20 1.51
C VAL A 58 -9.17 -2.38 2.45
N SER A 59 -10.11 -3.02 3.16
CA SER A 59 -10.99 -2.31 4.10
C SER A 59 -10.19 -1.61 5.20
N ASP A 60 -9.18 -2.27 5.73
CA ASP A 60 -8.32 -1.72 6.76
C ASP A 60 -7.55 -0.50 6.25
N LEU A 61 -7.01 -0.60 5.03
CA LEU A 61 -6.31 0.51 4.40
C LEU A 61 -7.24 1.71 4.21
N GLU A 62 -8.45 1.48 3.69
CA GLU A 62 -9.43 2.55 3.48
C GLU A 62 -9.82 3.23 4.78
N SER A 63 -10.04 2.46 5.85
CA SER A 63 -10.38 3.00 7.17
C SER A 63 -9.26 3.90 7.71
N LYS A 64 -8.02 3.45 7.59
CA LYS A 64 -6.87 4.22 8.05
C LYS A 64 -6.69 5.51 7.24
N LEU A 65 -6.90 5.45 5.94
CA LEU A 65 -6.82 6.63 5.08
C LEU A 65 -7.90 7.65 5.41
N LYS A 66 -9.13 7.21 5.69
CA LYS A 66 -10.21 8.11 6.10
C LYS A 66 -9.85 8.86 7.38
N LYS A 67 -9.28 8.18 8.36
CA LYS A 67 -8.84 8.81 9.60
C LYS A 67 -7.78 9.87 9.34
N LEU A 68 -6.83 9.58 8.47
CA LEU A 68 -5.75 10.51 8.14
C LEU A 68 -6.28 11.75 7.41
N LYS A 69 -7.23 11.58 6.51
CA LYS A 69 -7.86 12.70 5.80
C LYS A 69 -8.58 13.63 6.77
N LYS A 70 -9.24 13.09 7.78
CA LYS A 70 -9.93 13.88 8.81
C LYS A 70 -8.97 14.64 9.70
N SER A 71 -7.76 14.13 9.90
CA SER A 71 -6.76 14.76 10.76
C SER A 71 -5.91 15.81 10.05
N LYS A 72 -6.28 16.19 8.83
CA LYS A 72 -5.59 17.20 8.00
C LYS A 72 -4.17 16.82 7.58
N ASN A 73 -3.80 15.55 7.67
CA ASN A 73 -2.53 15.08 7.16
C ASN A 73 -2.53 15.14 5.63
N THR A 74 -1.45 15.66 5.06
CA THR A 74 -1.29 15.76 3.62
C THR A 74 -0.38 14.68 3.06
N SER A 75 0.34 13.99 3.92
CA SER A 75 1.24 12.91 3.51
C SER A 75 1.18 11.77 4.52
N VAL A 76 1.54 10.58 4.05
CA VAL A 76 1.57 9.38 4.87
C VAL A 76 2.83 8.58 4.56
N LEU A 77 3.25 7.78 5.53
CA LEU A 77 4.36 6.86 5.36
C LEU A 77 3.78 5.47 5.09
N LEU A 78 4.10 4.92 3.92
CA LEU A 78 3.70 3.56 3.55
C LEU A 78 4.86 2.61 3.74
N THR A 79 4.59 1.42 4.25
CA THR A 79 5.53 0.32 4.22
C THR A 79 5.10 -0.62 3.09
N ILE A 80 5.99 -0.83 2.13
CA ILE A 80 5.69 -1.64 0.95
C ILE A 80 6.71 -2.76 0.78
N ILE A 81 6.30 -3.78 0.03
CA ILE A 81 7.21 -4.82 -0.49
C ILE A 81 7.29 -4.60 -1.99
N ASP A 82 8.50 -4.40 -2.50
CA ASP A 82 8.72 -4.14 -3.92
C ASP A 82 8.81 -5.44 -4.74
N SER A 83 9.06 -5.31 -6.05
CA SER A 83 9.15 -6.45 -6.96
C SER A 83 10.32 -7.39 -6.65
N GLN A 84 11.27 -6.94 -5.86
CA GLN A 84 12.41 -7.76 -5.43
C GLN A 84 12.21 -8.33 -4.02
N ASN A 85 10.98 -8.26 -3.51
CA ASN A 85 10.59 -8.74 -2.18
C ASN A 85 11.32 -8.03 -1.03
N ARG A 86 11.71 -6.78 -1.24
CA ARG A 86 12.33 -5.96 -0.20
C ARG A 86 11.29 -5.04 0.41
N SER A 87 11.29 -4.92 1.73
CA SER A 87 10.42 -3.96 2.39
C SER A 87 11.07 -2.57 2.35
N ARG A 88 10.25 -1.56 2.06
CA ARG A 88 10.70 -0.18 1.94
C ARG A 88 9.70 0.76 2.58
N PHE A 89 10.19 1.87 3.09
CA PHE A 89 9.33 2.93 3.58
C PHE A 89 9.24 4.01 2.50
N VAL A 90 8.02 4.42 2.18
CA VAL A 90 7.77 5.40 1.13
C VAL A 90 6.85 6.49 1.66
N GLY A 91 7.29 7.74 1.59
CA GLY A 91 6.43 8.88 1.91
C GLY A 91 5.62 9.25 0.69
N VAL A 92 4.30 9.32 0.83
CA VAL A 92 3.40 9.67 -0.28
C VAL A 92 2.44 10.77 0.15
N LYS A 93 2.01 11.56 -0.81
CA LYS A 93 1.01 12.61 -0.56
C LYS A 93 -0.38 12.01 -0.78
N ILE A 94 -1.33 12.38 0.08
CA ILE A 94 -2.72 11.94 -0.05
C ILE A 94 -3.65 13.06 -0.51
N LYS A 95 -3.10 14.24 -0.72
CA LYS A 95 -3.81 15.37 -1.33
C LYS A 95 -2.96 16.04 -2.38
#